data_1427890430e06855233c8c86a4728f84
#
_entry.id   1427890430e06855233c8c86a4728f84
#
_cell.length_a   1.000
_cell.length_b   1.000
_cell.length_c   1.000
_cell.angle_alpha   90.00
_cell.angle_beta   90.00
_cell.angle_gamma   90.00
#
_symmetry.space_group_name_H-M   'P 1'
#
loop_
_entity.id
_entity.type
_entity.pdbx_description
1 polymer ?
#
loop_
_entity_poly.entity_id
_entity_poly.type
_entity_poly.pdbx_seq_one_letter_code
_entity_poly.pdbx_strand_id
1 'polypeptide(L)'
;MPSRSWQFRIDDIVEAINKIERYTYGIDFASWQNDEKTVDAVIHNLEVIGEASSHLPIEIQEQYEDVPWGMMKGIRNILAHEYFGVDLEIVWKTVKEDLPILKKRLL
;
A
#
# COMPACT_ATOMS: atom_id res chain seq x y z
N MET A 1 -23.51 2.26 -11.95
CA MET A 1 -22.83 1.85 -10.80
C MET A 1 -21.39 1.53 -10.94
N PRO A 2 -20.95 0.82 -11.95
CA PRO A 2 -19.55 0.40 -12.02
C PRO A 2 -18.55 1.53 -11.93
N SER A 3 -18.85 2.69 -12.51
CA SER A 3 -17.90 3.80 -12.51
C SER A 3 -17.58 4.34 -11.12
N ARG A 4 -18.49 4.17 -10.16
CA ARG A 4 -18.25 4.64 -8.81
C ARG A 4 -17.35 3.69 -8.02
N SER A 5 -17.35 2.42 -8.40
CA SER A 5 -16.57 1.42 -7.68
C SER A 5 -15.08 1.68 -7.76
N TRP A 6 -14.58 2.08 -8.93
CA TRP A 6 -13.15 2.31 -9.06
C TRP A 6 -12.70 3.56 -8.30
N GLN A 7 -13.56 4.55 -8.19
CA GLN A 7 -13.25 5.75 -7.40
C GLN A 7 -13.09 5.40 -5.92
N PHE A 8 -13.95 4.53 -5.40
CA PHE A 8 -13.81 4.04 -4.04
C PHE A 8 -12.49 3.30 -3.84
N ARG A 9 -12.04 2.55 -4.85
CA ARG A 9 -10.76 1.84 -4.76
C ARG A 9 -9.59 2.80 -4.67
N ILE A 10 -9.61 3.87 -5.47
CA ILE A 10 -8.59 4.90 -5.40
C ILE A 10 -8.60 5.58 -4.02
N ASP A 11 -9.79 5.92 -3.53
CA ASP A 11 -9.93 6.53 -2.21
C ASP A 11 -9.42 5.61 -1.11
N ASP A 12 -9.68 4.32 -1.20
CA ASP A 12 -9.20 3.34 -0.24
C ASP A 12 -7.68 3.29 -0.23
N ILE A 13 -7.06 3.34 -1.42
CA ILE A 13 -5.60 3.34 -1.52
C ILE A 13 -5.01 4.58 -0.86
N VAL A 14 -5.54 5.75 -1.19
CA VAL A 14 -5.03 7.02 -0.63
C VAL A 14 -5.22 7.04 0.88
N GLU A 15 -6.38 6.61 1.37
CA GLU A 15 -6.62 6.57 2.81
C GLU A 15 -5.67 5.61 3.52
N ALA A 16 -5.42 4.45 2.92
CA ALA A 16 -4.48 3.48 3.50
C ALA A 16 -3.07 4.06 3.58
N ILE A 17 -2.63 4.76 2.52
CA ILE A 17 -1.34 5.43 2.53
C ILE A 17 -1.27 6.47 3.65
N ASN A 18 -2.32 7.27 3.79
CA ASN A 18 -2.36 8.31 4.83
C ASN A 18 -2.28 7.70 6.23
N LYS A 19 -2.95 6.57 6.45
CA LYS A 19 -2.87 5.86 7.72
C LYS A 19 -1.45 5.38 8.00
N ILE A 20 -0.81 4.77 7.00
CA ILE A 20 0.56 4.30 7.16
C ILE A 20 1.49 5.45 7.49
N GLU A 21 1.33 6.59 6.82
CA GLU A 21 2.15 7.77 7.08
C GLU A 21 1.98 8.25 8.52
N ARG A 22 0.74 8.27 9.01
CA ARG A 22 0.50 8.67 10.41
C ARG A 22 1.11 7.70 11.40
N TYR A 23 1.01 6.39 11.12
CA TYR A 23 1.49 5.36 12.04
C TYR A 23 3.01 5.32 12.12
N THR A 24 3.69 5.74 11.04
CA THR A 24 5.14 5.71 10.98
C THR A 24 5.80 7.08 11.12
N TYR A 25 5.00 8.11 11.35
CA TYR A 25 5.52 9.47 11.45
C TYR A 25 6.47 9.59 12.63
N GLY A 26 7.65 10.12 12.35
CA GLY A 26 8.62 10.44 13.40
C GLY A 26 9.33 9.26 14.02
N ILE A 27 9.17 8.04 13.47
CA ILE A 27 9.88 6.88 13.99
C ILE A 27 10.84 6.31 12.93
N ASP A 28 11.91 5.66 13.39
CA ASP A 28 12.87 5.04 12.50
C ASP A 28 12.57 3.54 12.38
N PHE A 29 13.31 2.88 11.49
CA PHE A 29 13.12 1.46 11.26
C PHE A 29 13.31 0.63 12.53
N ALA A 30 14.36 0.94 13.29
CA ALA A 30 14.68 0.17 14.48
C ALA A 30 13.54 0.21 15.50
N SER A 31 12.95 1.40 15.71
CA SER A 31 11.81 1.54 16.60
C SER A 31 10.57 0.85 16.04
N TRP A 32 10.32 1.02 14.74
CA TRP A 32 9.14 0.45 14.12
C TRP A 32 9.14 -1.08 14.16
N GLN A 33 10.28 -1.71 13.82
CA GLN A 33 10.32 -3.18 13.75
C GLN A 33 10.08 -3.83 15.10
N ASN A 34 10.29 -3.11 16.20
CA ASN A 34 10.06 -3.62 17.54
C ASN A 34 8.67 -3.27 18.07
N ASP A 35 7.87 -2.55 17.32
CA ASP A 35 6.52 -2.16 17.69
C ASP A 35 5.55 -3.05 16.91
N GLU A 36 5.26 -4.21 17.48
CA GLU A 36 4.44 -5.23 16.82
C GLU A 36 3.09 -4.69 16.37
N LYS A 37 2.46 -3.89 17.21
CA LYS A 37 1.15 -3.33 16.90
C LYS A 37 1.21 -2.43 15.68
N THR A 38 2.22 -1.58 15.59
CA THR A 38 2.36 -0.66 14.46
C THR A 38 2.79 -1.42 13.20
N VAL A 39 3.65 -2.44 13.33
CA VAL A 39 3.99 -3.30 12.21
C VAL A 39 2.74 -3.94 11.62
N ASP A 40 1.90 -4.52 12.48
CA ASP A 40 0.68 -5.16 12.03
C ASP A 40 -0.25 -4.18 11.34
N ALA A 41 -0.37 -2.96 11.86
CA ALA A 41 -1.21 -1.93 11.27
C ALA A 41 -0.71 -1.52 9.89
N VAL A 42 0.60 -1.39 9.71
CA VAL A 42 1.20 -1.05 8.42
C VAL A 42 0.96 -2.18 7.42
N ILE A 43 1.22 -3.41 7.81
CA ILE A 43 1.02 -4.57 6.92
C ILE A 43 -0.44 -4.66 6.50
N HIS A 44 -1.37 -4.49 7.43
CA HIS A 44 -2.79 -4.52 7.09
C HIS A 44 -3.13 -3.48 6.02
N ASN A 45 -2.62 -2.27 6.17
CA ASN A 45 -2.92 -1.22 5.19
C ASN A 45 -2.22 -1.45 3.85
N LEU A 46 -1.06 -2.10 3.83
CA LEU A 46 -0.45 -2.52 2.56
C LEU A 46 -1.32 -3.57 1.86
N GLU A 47 -1.92 -4.48 2.62
CA GLU A 47 -2.87 -5.44 2.05
C GLU A 47 -4.09 -4.73 1.46
N VAL A 48 -4.59 -3.69 2.13
CA VAL A 48 -5.70 -2.89 1.61
C VAL A 48 -5.31 -2.27 0.27
N ILE A 49 -4.11 -1.71 0.17
CA ILE A 49 -3.62 -1.10 -1.07
C ILE A 49 -3.56 -2.14 -2.19
N GLY A 50 -2.98 -3.31 -1.90
CA GLY A 50 -2.88 -4.37 -2.90
C GLY A 50 -4.23 -4.88 -3.35
N GLU A 51 -5.15 -5.08 -2.42
CA GLU A 51 -6.49 -5.56 -2.71
C GLU A 51 -7.26 -4.54 -3.56
N ALA A 52 -7.22 -3.28 -3.17
CA ALA A 52 -7.90 -2.23 -3.91
C ALA A 52 -7.35 -2.11 -5.34
N SER A 53 -6.00 -2.19 -5.47
CA SER A 53 -5.36 -2.13 -6.77
C SER A 53 -5.81 -3.27 -7.69
N SER A 54 -5.97 -4.46 -7.13
CA SER A 54 -6.35 -5.64 -7.93
C SER A 54 -7.77 -5.57 -8.44
N HIS A 55 -8.61 -4.71 -7.86
CA HIS A 55 -10.01 -4.56 -8.27
C HIS A 55 -10.25 -3.38 -9.21
N LEU A 56 -9.21 -2.64 -9.58
CA LEU A 56 -9.36 -1.54 -10.52
C LEU A 56 -9.47 -2.08 -11.95
N PRO A 57 -10.44 -1.58 -12.75
CA PRO A 57 -10.52 -1.96 -14.16
C PRO A 57 -9.24 -1.58 -14.89
N ILE A 58 -8.91 -2.36 -15.92
CA ILE A 58 -7.68 -2.12 -16.68
C ILE A 58 -7.69 -0.72 -17.33
N GLU A 59 -8.85 -0.26 -17.74
CA GLU A 59 -8.99 1.07 -18.34
C GLU A 59 -8.59 2.17 -17.37
N ILE A 60 -8.91 1.98 -16.07
CA ILE A 60 -8.56 2.96 -15.05
C ILE A 60 -7.07 2.88 -14.73
N GLN A 61 -6.52 1.67 -14.69
CA GLN A 61 -5.08 1.53 -14.49
C GLN A 61 -4.29 2.22 -15.60
N GLU A 62 -4.79 2.18 -16.83
CA GLU A 62 -4.17 2.84 -17.96
C GLU A 62 -4.21 4.36 -17.85
N GLN A 63 -5.24 4.90 -17.20
CA GLN A 63 -5.32 6.35 -16.95
C GLN A 63 -4.26 6.82 -15.96
N TYR A 64 -3.84 5.94 -15.06
CA TYR A 64 -2.78 6.23 -14.10
C TYR A 64 -1.53 5.45 -14.50
N GLU A 65 -1.08 5.65 -15.74
CA GLU A 65 0.00 4.83 -16.31
C GLU A 65 1.33 4.95 -15.56
N ASP A 66 1.54 6.05 -14.84
CA ASP A 66 2.77 6.24 -14.06
C ASP A 66 2.76 5.49 -12.74
N VAL A 67 1.63 4.87 -12.37
CA VAL A 67 1.52 4.12 -11.13
C VAL A 67 2.02 2.69 -11.36
N PRO A 68 2.90 2.18 -10.50
CA PRO A 68 3.43 0.81 -10.67
C PRO A 68 2.43 -0.24 -10.17
N TRP A 69 1.36 -0.44 -10.91
CA TRP A 69 0.27 -1.35 -10.52
C TRP A 69 0.73 -2.78 -10.28
N GLY A 70 1.67 -3.25 -11.10
CA GLY A 70 2.22 -4.60 -10.91
C GLY A 70 2.91 -4.77 -9.58
N MET A 71 3.61 -3.74 -9.13
CA MET A 71 4.28 -3.75 -7.83
C MET A 71 3.26 -3.80 -6.69
N MET A 72 2.16 -3.06 -6.82
CA MET A 72 1.11 -3.06 -5.80
C MET A 72 0.49 -4.45 -5.65
N LYS A 73 0.22 -5.10 -6.78
CA LYS A 73 -0.29 -6.48 -6.76
C LYS A 73 0.73 -7.45 -6.18
N GLY A 74 2.01 -7.23 -6.49
CA GLY A 74 3.09 -8.03 -5.95
C GLY A 74 3.18 -7.96 -4.43
N ILE A 75 3.03 -6.77 -3.87
CA ILE A 75 3.00 -6.58 -2.43
C ILE A 75 1.89 -7.41 -1.80
N ARG A 76 0.69 -7.35 -2.38
CA ARG A 76 -0.44 -8.14 -1.89
C ARG A 76 -0.13 -9.63 -1.87
N ASN A 77 0.46 -10.12 -2.96
CA ASN A 77 0.79 -11.54 -3.07
C ASN A 77 1.81 -11.98 -2.03
N ILE A 78 2.85 -11.19 -1.83
CA ILE A 78 3.88 -11.50 -0.85
C ILE A 78 3.28 -11.55 0.55
N LEU A 79 2.49 -10.54 0.90
CA LEU A 79 1.88 -10.46 2.22
C LEU A 79 0.89 -11.59 2.47
N ALA A 80 0.13 -11.98 1.43
CA ALA A 80 -0.89 -13.02 1.58
C ALA A 80 -0.30 -14.41 1.70
N HIS A 81 0.81 -14.69 0.99
CA HIS A 81 1.36 -16.04 0.91
C HIS A 81 2.57 -16.26 1.80
N GLU A 82 3.23 -15.21 2.24
CA GLU A 82 4.46 -15.31 3.01
C GLU A 82 4.39 -14.49 4.29
N TYR A 83 3.22 -14.50 4.93
CA TYR A 83 2.98 -13.67 6.10
C TYR A 83 4.05 -13.82 7.17
N PHE A 84 4.43 -15.05 7.48
CA PHE A 84 5.44 -15.31 8.50
C PHE A 84 6.86 -15.07 8.03
N GLY A 85 7.06 -14.95 6.72
CA GLY A 85 8.36 -14.71 6.15
C GLY A 85 8.55 -13.30 5.60
N VAL A 86 7.64 -12.39 5.93
CA VAL A 86 7.72 -11.02 5.42
C VAL A 86 8.98 -10.35 5.94
N ASP A 87 9.75 -9.79 5.02
CA ASP A 87 10.96 -9.04 5.34
C ASP A 87 10.58 -7.60 5.69
N LEU A 88 10.72 -7.27 6.95
CA LEU A 88 10.32 -5.94 7.45
C LEU A 88 11.16 -4.81 6.84
N GLU A 89 12.39 -5.09 6.43
CA GLU A 89 13.20 -4.08 5.75
C GLU A 89 12.60 -3.72 4.39
N ILE A 90 12.11 -4.73 3.67
CA ILE A 90 11.45 -4.50 2.39
C ILE A 90 10.15 -3.73 2.59
N VAL A 91 9.37 -4.10 3.61
CA VAL A 91 8.14 -3.37 3.94
C VAL A 91 8.44 -1.91 4.25
N TRP A 92 9.44 -1.65 5.07
CA TRP A 92 9.82 -0.30 5.43
C TRP A 92 10.26 0.52 4.24
N LYS A 93 11.06 -0.08 3.35
CA LYS A 93 11.50 0.57 2.13
C LYS A 93 10.30 0.94 1.25
N THR A 94 9.35 0.04 1.11
CA THR A 94 8.12 0.31 0.37
C THR A 94 7.38 1.50 0.96
N VAL A 95 7.24 1.53 2.28
CA VAL A 95 6.55 2.61 2.98
C VAL A 95 7.24 3.95 2.76
N LYS A 96 8.55 3.99 2.83
CA LYS A 96 9.30 5.25 2.78
C LYS A 96 9.61 5.73 1.38
N GLU A 97 9.76 4.82 0.43
CA GLU A 97 10.18 5.20 -0.93
C GLU A 97 9.06 5.09 -1.95
N ASP A 98 8.26 4.03 -1.89
CA ASP A 98 7.27 3.77 -2.93
C ASP A 98 5.93 4.45 -2.68
N LEU A 99 5.45 4.42 -1.43
CA LEU A 99 4.13 4.98 -1.13
C LEU A 99 4.02 6.48 -1.37
N PRO A 100 5.04 7.30 -1.06
CA PRO A 100 4.95 8.73 -1.37
C PRO A 100 4.80 9.00 -2.87
N ILE A 101 5.48 8.21 -3.70
CA ILE A 101 5.39 8.33 -5.15
C ILE A 101 3.99 7.92 -5.60
N LEU A 102 3.49 6.81 -5.10
CA LEU A 102 2.14 6.33 -5.43
C LEU A 102 1.09 7.38 -5.08
N LYS A 103 1.16 7.91 -3.87
CA LYS A 103 0.20 8.92 -3.42
C LYS A 103 0.20 10.13 -4.35
N LYS A 104 1.38 10.61 -4.71
CA LYS A 104 1.52 11.76 -5.61
C LYS A 104 0.88 11.49 -6.96
N ARG A 105 1.05 10.29 -7.49
CA ARG A 105 0.51 9.92 -8.80
C ARG A 105 -1.01 9.76 -8.78
N LEU A 106 -1.59 9.41 -7.64
CA LEU A 106 -3.03 9.23 -7.50
C LEU A 106 -3.79 10.51 -7.22
N LEU A 107 -3.12 11.53 -6.75
CA LEU A 107 -3.71 12.83 -6.49
C LEU A 107 -3.47 13.77 -7.68
#